data_2b3e547d36c6da6e738786dac6b39985
#
_entry.id   2b3e547d36c6da6e738786dac6b39985
#
_cell.length_a   1.000
_cell.length_b   1.000
_cell.length_c   1.000
_cell.angle_alpha   90.00
_cell.angle_beta   90.00
_cell.angle_gamma   90.00
#
_symmetry.space_group_name_H-M   'P 1'
#
loop_
_entity.id
_entity.type
_entity.pdbx_description
1 polymer ?
#
loop_
_entity_poly.entity_id
_entity_poly.type
_entity_poly.pdbx_seq_one_letter_code
_entity_poly.pdbx_strand_id
1 'polypeptide(L)'
;MRFWKMNGAGNDFLIVDDRQNAVPDERWPDIVRTLCQRHLSIGADGFMVVKKPTDGGDYKMLFFNSDGSMGEMCGNGARCICRYGLENGLAGRVQRVETTAGLVTGWQVDRQRYRVRLNDPCNIRLHDRMEAEGTIYDCAYLELGDPGYPMQWCPSADCRTMTRRPCAAWEGGCGMIRRFPRGPM
;
A
#
# COMPACT_ATOMS: atom_id res chain seq x y z
N MET A 1 19.15 -0.15 -13.70
CA MET A 1 18.11 -0.83 -12.89
C MET A 1 16.94 -1.19 -13.79
N ARG A 2 16.50 -2.44 -13.78
CA ARG A 2 15.29 -2.86 -14.51
C ARG A 2 14.07 -2.68 -13.61
N PHE A 3 12.97 -2.16 -14.17
CA PHE A 3 11.73 -1.95 -13.43
C PHE A 3 10.51 -2.33 -14.27
N TRP A 4 9.38 -2.55 -13.58
CA TRP A 4 8.05 -2.69 -14.16
C TRP A 4 7.18 -1.55 -13.69
N LYS A 5 6.38 -0.98 -14.60
CA LYS A 5 5.36 0.01 -14.24
C LYS A 5 3.99 -0.63 -14.36
N MET A 6 3.24 -0.64 -13.27
CA MET A 6 1.91 -1.25 -13.19
C MET A 6 0.88 -0.26 -12.67
N ASN A 7 -0.38 -0.44 -13.06
CA ASN A 7 -1.52 0.30 -12.55
C ASN A 7 -2.49 -0.66 -11.85
N GLY A 8 -2.95 -0.30 -10.65
CA GLY A 8 -3.95 -1.02 -9.88
C GLY A 8 -5.02 -0.07 -9.36
N ALA A 9 -6.22 -0.12 -9.96
CA ALA A 9 -7.38 0.66 -9.54
C ALA A 9 -7.10 2.18 -9.40
N GLY A 10 -6.38 2.75 -10.36
CA GLY A 10 -6.09 4.18 -10.44
C GLY A 10 -4.77 4.61 -9.84
N ASN A 11 -4.09 3.78 -9.04
CA ASN A 11 -2.73 4.05 -8.58
C ASN A 11 -1.70 3.38 -9.48
N ASP A 12 -0.63 4.09 -9.79
CA ASP A 12 0.50 3.54 -10.53
C ASP A 12 1.71 3.28 -9.63
N PHE A 13 2.41 2.18 -9.94
CA PHE A 13 3.51 1.69 -9.13
C PHE A 13 4.71 1.34 -10.00
N LEU A 14 5.91 1.61 -9.46
CA LEU A 14 7.16 1.05 -9.96
C LEU A 14 7.52 -0.18 -9.13
N ILE A 15 7.93 -1.26 -9.79
CA ILE A 15 8.33 -2.50 -9.14
C ILE A 15 9.75 -2.85 -9.58
N VAL A 16 10.62 -3.12 -8.63
CA VAL A 16 12.01 -3.53 -8.86
C VAL A 16 12.27 -4.84 -8.16
N ASP A 17 12.93 -5.76 -8.86
CA ASP A 17 13.42 -7.01 -8.27
C ASP A 17 14.82 -6.80 -7.70
N ASP A 18 14.91 -6.81 -6.40
CA ASP A 18 16.17 -6.74 -5.66
C ASP A 18 16.37 -7.94 -4.72
N ARG A 19 15.93 -9.11 -5.14
CA ARG A 19 16.18 -10.37 -4.41
C ARG A 19 17.64 -10.71 -4.27
N GLN A 20 18.51 -10.08 -5.02
CA GLN A 20 19.97 -10.23 -4.90
C GLN A 20 20.60 -9.24 -3.91
N ASN A 21 19.80 -8.34 -3.29
CA ASN A 21 20.28 -7.28 -2.41
C ASN A 21 21.41 -6.44 -3.03
N ALA A 22 21.23 -6.10 -4.30
CA ALA A 22 22.20 -5.28 -5.03
C ALA A 22 22.20 -3.81 -4.57
N VAL A 23 21.10 -3.36 -3.95
CA VAL A 23 20.96 -2.02 -3.41
C VAL A 23 20.80 -2.10 -1.89
N PRO A 24 21.65 -1.40 -1.10
CA PRO A 24 21.46 -1.28 0.34
C PRO A 24 20.08 -0.68 0.69
N ASP A 25 19.42 -1.23 1.70
CA ASP A 25 18.04 -0.87 2.02
C ASP A 25 17.89 0.62 2.37
N GLU A 26 18.90 1.24 2.95
CA GLU A 26 18.96 2.66 3.32
C GLU A 26 18.93 3.60 2.11
N ARG A 27 19.26 3.09 0.93
CA ARG A 27 19.30 3.87 -0.32
C ARG A 27 17.92 3.95 -1.00
N TRP A 28 17.00 3.05 -0.65
CA TRP A 28 15.69 3.01 -1.31
C TRP A 28 14.89 4.30 -1.16
N PRO A 29 14.79 4.94 0.01
CA PRO A 29 14.03 6.20 0.15
C PRO A 29 14.44 7.28 -0.85
N ASP A 30 15.74 7.49 -1.09
CA ASP A 30 16.24 8.50 -2.01
C ASP A 30 16.00 8.11 -3.49
N ILE A 31 16.22 6.85 -3.81
CA ILE A 31 15.94 6.29 -5.14
C ILE A 31 14.45 6.45 -5.47
N VAL A 32 13.57 6.08 -4.54
CA VAL A 32 12.13 6.18 -4.70
C VAL A 32 11.71 7.63 -4.91
N ARG A 33 12.17 8.54 -4.05
CA ARG A 33 11.86 9.98 -4.15
C ARG A 33 12.25 10.53 -5.52
N THR A 34 13.39 10.09 -6.05
CA THR A 34 13.86 10.52 -7.37
C THR A 34 13.04 9.91 -8.50
N LEU A 35 12.78 8.60 -8.47
CA LEU A 35 12.13 7.90 -9.57
C LEU A 35 10.61 8.13 -9.61
N CYS A 36 9.97 8.40 -8.47
CA CYS A 36 8.53 8.64 -8.40
C CYS A 36 8.13 10.08 -8.76
N GLN A 37 9.08 10.99 -8.95
CA GLN A 37 8.76 12.37 -9.36
C GLN A 37 8.11 12.39 -10.74
N ARG A 38 6.83 12.85 -10.79
CA ARG A 38 6.12 13.05 -12.06
C ARG A 38 6.73 14.22 -12.81
N HIS A 39 6.75 14.12 -14.11
CA HIS A 39 7.30 15.12 -15.05
C HIS A 39 8.84 15.25 -15.04
N LEU A 40 9.53 14.87 -14.00
CA LEU A 40 11.00 14.96 -13.88
C LEU A 40 11.69 13.59 -13.99
N SER A 41 10.96 12.50 -13.72
CA SER A 41 11.46 11.14 -13.82
C SER A 41 10.35 10.21 -14.34
N ILE A 42 10.37 8.93 -13.99
CA ILE A 42 9.37 7.94 -14.44
C ILE A 42 7.98 8.31 -13.91
N GLY A 43 7.89 8.80 -12.66
CA GLY A 43 6.67 9.18 -11.98
C GLY A 43 5.83 7.98 -11.54
N ALA A 44 5.42 7.93 -10.29
CA ALA A 44 4.49 6.92 -9.75
C ALA A 44 3.92 7.39 -8.41
N ASP A 45 2.78 6.78 -7.99
CA ASP A 45 2.18 6.99 -6.67
C ASP A 45 2.92 6.22 -5.59
N GLY A 46 3.58 5.12 -5.95
CA GLY A 46 4.35 4.30 -5.02
C GLY A 46 5.39 3.43 -5.71
N PHE A 47 6.25 2.86 -4.90
CA PHE A 47 7.38 2.03 -5.32
C PHE A 47 7.42 0.73 -4.51
N MET A 48 7.69 -0.38 -5.17
CA MET A 48 7.79 -1.68 -4.53
C MET A 48 9.12 -2.33 -4.85
N VAL A 49 9.79 -2.81 -3.81
CA VAL A 49 11.01 -3.59 -3.93
C VAL A 49 10.72 -5.03 -3.56
N VAL A 50 10.99 -5.93 -4.49
CA VAL A 50 10.86 -7.37 -4.26
C VAL A 50 12.15 -7.89 -3.65
N LYS A 51 12.04 -8.56 -2.50
CA LYS A 51 13.13 -9.18 -1.77
C LYS A 51 12.91 -10.68 -1.63
N LYS A 52 13.96 -11.41 -1.23
CA LYS A 52 13.80 -12.80 -0.80
C LYS A 52 12.90 -12.89 0.42
N PRO A 53 12.07 -13.94 0.54
CA PRO A 53 11.25 -14.14 1.71
C PRO A 53 12.10 -14.42 2.95
N THR A 54 11.62 -14.02 4.12
CA THR A 54 12.28 -14.19 5.41
C THR A 54 11.41 -14.89 6.44
N ASP A 55 10.08 -14.97 6.20
CA ASP A 55 9.10 -15.48 7.15
C ASP A 55 8.04 -16.38 6.47
N GLY A 56 8.50 -17.31 5.64
CA GLY A 56 7.67 -18.36 5.04
C GLY A 56 6.70 -17.89 3.95
N GLY A 57 6.85 -16.68 3.42
CA GLY A 57 6.18 -16.22 2.21
C GLY A 57 6.84 -16.77 0.94
N ASP A 58 6.24 -16.51 -0.22
CA ASP A 58 6.84 -16.84 -1.50
C ASP A 58 7.92 -15.80 -1.87
N TYR A 59 7.68 -14.55 -1.52
CA TYR A 59 8.60 -13.42 -1.65
C TYR A 59 8.19 -12.30 -0.69
N LYS A 60 9.09 -11.33 -0.50
CA LYS A 60 8.86 -10.15 0.34
C LYS A 60 8.70 -8.89 -0.51
N MET A 61 7.80 -8.01 -0.11
CA MET A 61 7.56 -6.71 -0.70
C MET A 61 7.87 -5.61 0.33
N LEU A 62 8.83 -4.74 0.00
CA LEU A 62 8.95 -3.45 0.68
C LEU A 62 8.17 -2.44 -0.15
N PHE A 63 7.26 -1.72 0.50
CA PHE A 63 6.44 -0.69 -0.15
C PHE A 63 6.87 0.70 0.32
N PHE A 64 7.02 1.61 -0.64
CA PHE A 64 7.35 3.01 -0.40
C PHE A 64 6.32 3.92 -1.07
N ASN A 65 5.94 4.98 -0.37
CA ASN A 65 5.21 6.09 -0.96
C ASN A 65 6.12 6.89 -1.90
N SER A 66 5.55 7.71 -2.76
CA SER A 66 6.32 8.51 -3.75
C SER A 66 7.32 9.50 -3.13
N ASP A 67 7.12 9.88 -1.86
CA ASP A 67 8.02 10.75 -1.10
C ASP A 67 9.23 10.01 -0.47
N GLY A 68 9.31 8.69 -0.68
CA GLY A 68 10.36 7.82 -0.13
C GLY A 68 10.07 7.29 1.27
N SER A 69 8.96 7.67 1.90
CA SER A 69 8.56 7.08 3.17
C SER A 69 8.15 5.62 3.00
N MET A 70 8.51 4.77 3.95
CA MET A 70 8.08 3.37 3.94
C MET A 70 6.59 3.30 4.29
N GLY A 71 5.82 2.65 3.43
CA GLY A 71 4.41 2.34 3.67
C GLY A 71 4.25 0.93 4.19
N GLU A 72 3.23 0.70 5.00
CA GLU A 72 2.98 -0.61 5.60
C GLU A 72 2.25 -1.53 4.63
N MET A 73 1.15 -1.06 4.04
CA MET A 73 0.33 -1.83 3.12
C MET A 73 -0.43 -0.93 2.15
N CYS A 74 -0.48 -1.34 0.89
CA CYS A 74 -1.34 -0.76 -0.13
C CYS A 74 -2.11 -1.86 -0.87
N GLY A 75 -3.43 -1.96 -0.67
CA GLY A 75 -4.24 -3.00 -1.32
C GLY A 75 -4.20 -2.95 -2.85
N ASN A 76 -4.06 -1.76 -3.46
CA ASN A 76 -3.88 -1.61 -4.90
C ASN A 76 -2.50 -2.13 -5.33
N GLY A 77 -1.46 -1.79 -4.56
CA GLY A 77 -0.10 -2.28 -4.77
C GLY A 77 -0.01 -3.79 -4.58
N ALA A 78 -0.68 -4.34 -3.56
CA ALA A 78 -0.69 -5.78 -3.31
C ALA A 78 -1.28 -6.59 -4.48
N ARG A 79 -2.27 -6.07 -5.19
CA ARG A 79 -2.77 -6.72 -6.41
C ARG A 79 -1.77 -6.63 -7.57
N CYS A 80 -1.08 -5.51 -7.70
CA CYS A 80 -0.03 -5.34 -8.71
C CYS A 80 1.15 -6.29 -8.45
N ILE A 81 1.60 -6.39 -7.20
CA ILE A 81 2.73 -7.27 -6.87
C ILE A 81 2.37 -8.75 -7.04
N CYS A 82 1.13 -9.17 -6.77
CA CYS A 82 0.67 -10.52 -7.05
C CYS A 82 0.67 -10.85 -8.56
N ARG A 83 0.27 -9.90 -9.39
CA ARG A 83 0.40 -10.05 -10.84
C ARG A 83 1.86 -10.16 -11.26
N TYR A 84 2.70 -9.27 -10.75
CA TYR A 84 4.14 -9.31 -10.99
C TYR A 84 4.76 -10.66 -10.59
N GLY A 85 4.42 -11.14 -9.38
CA GLY A 85 4.95 -12.40 -8.85
C GLY A 85 4.61 -13.60 -9.73
N LEU A 86 3.38 -13.69 -10.23
CA LEU A 86 2.96 -14.74 -11.16
C LEU A 86 3.67 -14.62 -12.51
N GLU A 87 3.65 -13.43 -13.12
CA GLU A 87 4.23 -13.20 -14.46
C GLU A 87 5.76 -13.39 -14.49
N ASN A 88 6.44 -13.23 -13.35
CA ASN A 88 7.89 -13.42 -13.22
C ASN A 88 8.29 -14.73 -12.51
N GLY A 89 7.34 -15.64 -12.30
CA GLY A 89 7.61 -16.97 -11.76
C GLY A 89 8.08 -16.99 -10.30
N LEU A 90 7.71 -15.98 -9.50
CA LEU A 90 8.04 -15.93 -8.07
C LEU A 90 7.09 -16.82 -7.25
N ALA A 91 5.84 -16.94 -7.69
CA ALA A 91 4.81 -17.73 -7.05
C ALA A 91 3.78 -18.21 -8.07
N GLY A 92 2.90 -19.13 -7.64
CA GLY A 92 1.79 -19.63 -8.43
C GLY A 92 0.56 -18.70 -8.38
N ARG A 93 -0.62 -19.27 -8.73
CA ARG A 93 -1.89 -18.54 -8.72
C ARG A 93 -2.34 -18.08 -7.34
N VAL A 94 -1.94 -18.79 -6.29
CA VAL A 94 -2.09 -18.40 -4.89
C VAL A 94 -0.71 -18.01 -4.40
N GLN A 95 -0.61 -16.87 -3.75
CA GLN A 95 0.66 -16.27 -3.36
C GLN A 95 0.62 -15.79 -1.91
N ARG A 96 1.71 -15.95 -1.21
CA ARG A 96 1.93 -15.46 0.15
C ARG A 96 3.02 -14.41 0.10
N VAL A 97 2.64 -13.15 0.23
CA VAL A 97 3.54 -12.00 0.15
C VAL A 97 3.84 -11.50 1.54
N GLU A 98 5.11 -11.49 1.92
CA GLU A 98 5.55 -10.84 3.16
C GLU A 98 5.55 -9.33 2.97
N THR A 99 4.92 -8.61 3.88
CA THR A 99 4.85 -7.15 3.91
C THR A 99 5.21 -6.63 5.29
N THR A 100 5.40 -5.32 5.45
CA THR A 100 5.61 -4.70 6.77
C THR A 100 4.37 -4.81 7.66
N ALA A 101 3.17 -4.97 7.08
CA ALA A 101 1.92 -5.24 7.80
C ALA A 101 1.66 -6.74 8.02
N GLY A 102 2.67 -7.61 7.85
CA GLY A 102 2.55 -9.06 7.98
C GLY A 102 2.34 -9.78 6.65
N LEU A 103 1.93 -11.04 6.74
CA LEU A 103 1.76 -11.93 5.60
C LEU A 103 0.41 -11.70 4.91
N VAL A 104 0.45 -11.40 3.64
CA VAL A 104 -0.73 -11.14 2.80
C VAL A 104 -0.90 -12.25 1.79
N THR A 105 -2.12 -12.78 1.66
CA THR A 105 -2.44 -13.78 0.65
C THR A 105 -3.12 -13.15 -0.56
N GLY A 106 -2.63 -13.45 -1.74
CA GLY A 106 -3.20 -13.00 -3.01
C GLY A 106 -3.56 -14.16 -3.94
N TRP A 107 -4.56 -13.96 -4.79
CA TRP A 107 -5.03 -14.94 -5.76
C TRP A 107 -5.20 -14.31 -7.13
N GLN A 108 -4.78 -15.02 -8.16
CA GLN A 108 -5.24 -14.72 -9.51
C GLN A 108 -6.69 -15.22 -9.67
N VAL A 109 -7.62 -14.30 -9.94
CA VAL A 109 -9.00 -14.63 -10.28
C VAL A 109 -9.13 -14.99 -11.76
N ASP A 110 -8.58 -14.13 -12.61
CA ASP A 110 -8.45 -14.35 -14.06
C ASP A 110 -7.20 -13.62 -14.57
N ARG A 111 -7.06 -13.53 -15.89
CA ARG A 111 -5.86 -12.97 -16.54
C ARG A 111 -5.51 -11.54 -16.07
N GLN A 112 -6.51 -10.74 -15.66
CA GLN A 112 -6.32 -9.33 -15.31
C GLN A 112 -6.71 -9.01 -13.87
N ARG A 113 -7.51 -9.85 -13.21
CA ARG A 113 -8.04 -9.59 -11.88
C ARG A 113 -7.32 -10.43 -10.82
N TYR A 114 -6.91 -9.74 -9.77
CA TYR A 114 -6.28 -10.32 -8.60
C TYR A 114 -7.07 -9.94 -7.35
N ARG A 115 -7.24 -10.90 -6.45
CA ARG A 115 -7.84 -10.73 -5.13
C ARG A 115 -6.73 -10.76 -4.10
N VAL A 116 -6.88 -9.95 -3.07
CA VAL A 116 -5.96 -9.91 -1.92
C VAL A 116 -6.81 -10.00 -0.65
N ARG A 117 -6.42 -10.86 0.28
CA ARG A 117 -6.93 -10.85 1.64
C ARG A 117 -6.02 -9.90 2.43
N LEU A 118 -6.59 -8.81 2.91
CA LEU A 118 -5.93 -7.96 3.91
C LEU A 118 -5.98 -8.65 5.26
N ASN A 119 -5.15 -8.20 6.19
CA ASN A 119 -5.13 -8.70 7.56
C ASN A 119 -6.46 -8.42 8.27
N ASP A 120 -6.77 -9.23 9.28
CA ASP A 120 -8.01 -9.08 10.02
C ASP A 120 -8.01 -7.77 10.84
N PRO A 121 -9.17 -7.11 10.98
CA PRO A 121 -9.25 -5.87 11.73
C PRO A 121 -9.08 -6.12 13.23
N CYS A 122 -8.37 -5.21 13.89
CA CYS A 122 -8.22 -5.15 15.34
C CYS A 122 -8.43 -3.70 15.82
N ASN A 123 -8.45 -3.47 17.13
CA ASN A 123 -8.61 -2.15 17.75
C ASN A 123 -9.75 -1.31 17.13
N ILE A 124 -10.93 -1.93 16.96
CA ILE A 124 -12.07 -1.30 16.30
C ILE A 124 -12.76 -0.33 17.26
N ARG A 125 -12.85 0.96 16.86
CA ARG A 125 -13.63 1.99 17.52
C ARG A 125 -14.59 2.58 16.51
N LEU A 126 -15.89 2.23 16.63
CA LEU A 126 -16.92 2.66 15.67
C LEU A 126 -17.34 4.12 15.87
N HIS A 127 -17.10 4.68 17.05
CA HIS A 127 -17.41 6.06 17.42
C HIS A 127 -16.11 6.71 17.92
N ASP A 128 -15.37 7.30 17.02
CA ASP A 128 -14.15 8.04 17.29
C ASP A 128 -14.28 9.46 16.75
N ARG A 129 -13.42 10.36 17.19
CA ARG A 129 -13.41 11.75 16.74
C ARG A 129 -12.03 12.12 16.24
N MET A 130 -12.03 12.79 15.11
CA MET A 130 -10.81 13.28 14.50
C MET A 130 -10.94 14.79 14.28
N GLU A 131 -9.96 15.54 14.69
CA GLU A 131 -9.87 16.97 14.40
C GLU A 131 -8.97 17.18 13.16
N ALA A 132 -9.49 17.93 12.20
CA ALA A 132 -8.70 18.35 11.04
C ALA A 132 -9.10 19.76 10.62
N GLU A 133 -8.12 20.62 10.45
CA GLU A 133 -8.30 22.03 10.07
C GLU A 133 -9.30 22.76 10.97
N GLY A 134 -9.26 22.49 12.30
CA GLY A 134 -10.15 23.09 13.29
C GLY A 134 -11.59 22.56 13.27
N THR A 135 -11.88 21.53 12.50
CA THR A 135 -13.21 20.89 12.42
C THR A 135 -13.14 19.48 13.03
N ILE A 136 -14.10 19.15 13.88
CA ILE A 136 -14.24 17.82 14.48
C ILE A 136 -15.14 16.95 13.59
N TYR A 137 -14.63 15.79 13.23
CA TYR A 137 -15.34 14.78 12.43
C TYR A 137 -15.61 13.54 13.26
N ASP A 138 -16.85 13.06 13.22
CA ASP A 138 -17.15 11.72 13.71
C ASP A 138 -16.63 10.69 12.70
N CYS A 139 -15.86 9.73 13.17
CA CYS A 139 -15.23 8.71 12.33
C CYS A 139 -15.27 7.33 13.00
N ALA A 140 -14.99 6.31 12.24
CA ALA A 140 -14.62 4.99 12.75
C ALA A 140 -13.12 4.79 12.58
N TYR A 141 -12.49 4.25 13.60
CA TYR A 141 -11.09 3.85 13.59
C TYR A 141 -10.98 2.34 13.67
N LEU A 142 -10.07 1.77 12.92
CA LEU A 142 -9.67 0.37 13.05
C LEU A 142 -8.21 0.20 12.62
N GLU A 143 -7.60 -0.87 13.08
CA GLU A 143 -6.28 -1.30 12.64
C GLU A 143 -6.41 -2.63 11.89
N LEU A 144 -5.51 -2.87 10.92
CA LEU A 144 -5.44 -4.13 10.19
C LEU A 144 -4.11 -4.81 10.48
N GLY A 145 -4.16 -6.02 11.03
CA GLY A 145 -2.96 -6.83 11.31
C GLY A 145 -2.39 -6.63 12.71
N ASP A 146 -1.24 -7.28 12.95
CA ASP A 146 -0.44 -7.19 14.17
C ASP A 146 1.06 -7.11 13.79
N PRO A 147 1.76 -5.98 14.01
CA PRO A 147 1.24 -4.73 14.55
C PRO A 147 0.15 -4.10 13.67
N GLY A 148 -0.82 -3.45 14.30
CA GLY A 148 -2.00 -2.93 13.60
C GLY A 148 -1.68 -1.78 12.66
N TYR A 149 -2.19 -1.86 11.43
CA TYR A 149 -2.13 -0.79 10.44
C TYR A 149 -3.35 0.13 10.58
N PRO A 150 -3.19 1.42 10.96
CA PRO A 150 -4.32 2.29 11.25
C PRO A 150 -5.11 2.66 10.01
N MET A 151 -6.43 2.61 10.14
CA MET A 151 -7.39 3.10 9.14
C MET A 151 -8.49 3.92 9.83
N GLN A 152 -8.79 5.08 9.25
CA GLN A 152 -9.91 5.89 9.69
C GLN A 152 -10.93 6.04 8.57
N TRP A 153 -12.19 5.92 8.93
CA TRP A 153 -13.31 6.09 8.01
C TRP A 153 -14.26 7.17 8.54
N CYS A 154 -14.46 8.22 7.75
CA CYS A 154 -15.36 9.32 8.06
C CYS A 154 -16.54 9.28 7.10
N PRO A 155 -17.80 9.20 7.60
CA PRO A 155 -18.99 9.11 6.76
C PRO A 155 -19.44 10.46 6.22
N SER A 156 -18.90 11.59 6.69
CA SER A 156 -19.37 12.92 6.29
C SER A 156 -19.05 13.24 4.82
N ALA A 157 -19.96 13.99 4.18
CA ALA A 157 -19.77 14.43 2.80
C ALA A 157 -18.55 15.33 2.62
N ASP A 158 -18.19 16.08 3.67
CA ASP A 158 -17.10 17.05 3.67
C ASP A 158 -15.72 16.38 3.72
N CYS A 159 -15.64 15.14 4.20
CA CYS A 159 -14.43 14.31 4.07
C CYS A 159 -13.99 14.12 2.60
N ARG A 160 -14.82 14.44 1.63
CA ARG A 160 -14.46 14.36 0.19
C ARG A 160 -13.38 15.36 -0.19
N THR A 161 -13.28 16.45 0.51
CA THR A 161 -12.29 17.51 0.23
C THR A 161 -10.94 17.21 0.84
N MET A 162 -10.87 16.45 1.93
CA MET A 162 -9.62 16.05 2.60
C MET A 162 -8.77 15.07 1.79
N THR A 163 -9.37 14.29 0.89
CA THR A 163 -8.66 13.26 0.10
C THR A 163 -7.78 13.82 -1.01
N ARG A 164 -7.76 15.15 -1.22
CA ARG A 164 -6.95 15.80 -2.26
C ARG A 164 -5.63 16.39 -1.77
N ARG A 165 -5.35 16.35 -0.47
CA ARG A 165 -4.05 16.76 0.06
C ARG A 165 -3.19 15.53 0.35
N PRO A 166 -1.88 15.55 0.00
CA PRO A 166 -0.96 14.46 0.33
C PRO A 166 -0.89 14.28 1.85
N CYS A 167 -0.74 13.04 2.30
CA CYS A 167 -0.56 12.66 3.71
C CYS A 167 0.62 13.34 4.42
N ALA A 168 1.41 14.14 3.74
CA ALA A 168 2.56 14.86 4.29
C ALA A 168 2.22 15.95 5.33
N ALA A 169 0.94 16.26 5.55
CA ALA A 169 0.51 17.26 6.54
C ALA A 169 0.16 16.67 7.93
N TRP A 170 0.32 15.36 8.13
CA TRP A 170 0.01 14.70 9.38
C TRP A 170 1.31 14.25 10.06
N GLU A 171 1.86 15.12 10.90
CA GLU A 171 2.90 14.77 11.85
C GLU A 171 2.30 13.83 12.90
N GLY A 172 2.56 12.54 12.76
CA GLY A 172 2.16 11.52 13.73
C GLY A 172 1.34 10.37 13.17
N GLY A 173 1.96 9.49 12.40
CA GLY A 173 1.38 8.22 12.01
C GLY A 173 0.50 8.32 10.74
N CYS A 174 0.89 7.60 9.72
CA CYS A 174 0.23 7.56 8.41
C CYS A 174 -1.19 6.98 8.50
N GLY A 175 -2.18 7.83 8.73
CA GLY A 175 -3.59 7.47 8.65
C GLY A 175 -4.09 7.62 7.21
N MET A 176 -4.24 6.53 6.48
CA MET A 176 -4.80 6.57 5.13
C MET A 176 -6.32 6.56 5.21
N ILE A 177 -6.97 7.72 4.98
CA ILE A 177 -8.42 7.78 4.80
C ILE A 177 -8.74 7.09 3.48
N ARG A 178 -9.26 5.87 3.53
CA ARG A 178 -9.78 5.16 2.36
C ARG A 178 -11.30 5.17 2.38
N ARG A 179 -11.90 5.65 1.28
CA ARG A 179 -13.31 5.45 0.99
C ARG A 179 -13.57 4.00 0.65
N PHE A 180 -14.55 3.41 1.34
CA PHE A 180 -15.29 2.28 0.79
C PHE A 180 -16.49 2.82 0.00
N PRO A 181 -16.74 2.39 -1.25
CA PRO A 181 -18.00 2.67 -1.91
C PRO A 181 -19.12 2.03 -1.09
N ARG A 182 -20.22 2.76 -0.89
CA ARG A 182 -21.45 2.16 -0.32
C ARG A 182 -21.83 1.01 -1.24
N GLY A 183 -21.86 -0.20 -0.70
CA GLY A 183 -22.54 -1.30 -1.36
C GLY A 183 -24.03 -0.96 -1.49
N PRO A 184 -24.73 -1.53 -2.49
CA PRO A 184 -26.16 -1.37 -2.59
C PRO A 184 -26.83 -1.91 -1.31
N MET A 185 -27.79 -1.15 -0.78
CA MET A 185 -28.71 -1.64 0.23
C MET A 185 -29.58 -2.74 -0.37
#